data_955b115aafcbe5a2795bd847d217e8fb
#
_entry.id   955b115aafcbe5a2795bd847d217e8fb
#
_cell.length_a   1.000
_cell.length_b   1.000
_cell.length_c   1.000
_cell.angle_alpha   90.00
_cell.angle_beta   90.00
_cell.angle_gamma   90.00
#
_symmetry.space_group_name_H-M   'P 1'
#
loop_
_entity.id
_entity.type
_entity.pdbx_description
1 polymer ?
#
loop_
_entity_poly.entity_id
_entity_poly.type
_entity_poly.pdbx_seq_one_letter_code
_entity_poly.pdbx_strand_id
1 'polypeptide(L)'
;MNLLQTLEANLALPRGLLAGIGWADLASGRVPMPVGWADAEADTAWAAGILADYDIGRGDHCLFVSAGRDYWPRQVETAVTALGGFIGNISPAGYENRRLSVYLRFLPPKLIVGLSEELAEQVVRHDELVALLRGVPHLLALPAAVPILAGRGIAAKAVAAVGPALALPCAGGDGAHVDGSQFSVAQLPGSRTLAVTTSANREFQLAGSRAATPGSLLTGCDCGRPGPVLSLR
;
A
#
# COMPACT_ATOMS: atom_id res chain seq x y z
N MET A 1 -22.15 -3.51 31.08
CA MET A 1 -21.73 -2.46 30.12
C MET A 1 -22.02 -2.99 28.72
N ASN A 2 -22.80 -2.29 27.93
CA ASN A 2 -23.09 -2.73 26.55
C ASN A 2 -21.99 -2.23 25.60
N LEU A 3 -21.98 -2.72 24.35
CA LEU A 3 -20.96 -2.40 23.35
C LEU A 3 -20.81 -0.87 23.13
N LEU A 4 -21.93 -0.14 23.08
CA LEU A 4 -21.92 1.32 22.87
C LEU A 4 -21.22 2.03 24.03
N GLN A 5 -21.54 1.67 25.28
CA GLN A 5 -20.89 2.26 26.46
C GLN A 5 -19.37 1.95 26.49
N THR A 6 -18.97 0.76 26.02
CA THR A 6 -17.55 0.42 25.90
C THR A 6 -16.86 1.24 24.83
N LEU A 7 -17.51 1.46 23.68
CA LEU A 7 -16.97 2.29 22.60
C LEU A 7 -16.86 3.76 23.01
N GLU A 8 -17.89 4.32 23.67
CA GLU A 8 -17.86 5.69 24.19
C GLU A 8 -16.76 5.89 25.24
N ALA A 9 -16.57 4.91 26.16
CA ALA A 9 -15.50 4.94 27.14
C ALA A 9 -14.11 4.90 26.47
N ASN A 10 -13.93 4.09 25.41
CA ASN A 10 -12.68 4.03 24.67
C ASN A 10 -12.39 5.30 23.88
N LEU A 11 -13.43 5.97 23.34
CA LEU A 11 -13.26 7.26 22.65
C LEU A 11 -12.88 8.39 23.63
N ALA A 12 -13.25 8.28 24.90
CA ALA A 12 -12.89 9.24 25.94
C ALA A 12 -11.48 9.06 26.51
N LEU A 13 -10.78 7.95 26.19
CA LEU A 13 -9.41 7.75 26.63
C LEU A 13 -8.47 8.73 25.95
N PRO A 14 -7.50 9.31 26.70
CA PRO A 14 -6.49 10.17 26.08
C PRO A 14 -5.71 9.38 25.03
N ARG A 15 -5.47 9.99 23.88
CA ARG A 15 -4.61 9.44 22.84
C ARG A 15 -3.23 9.19 23.43
N GLY A 16 -2.65 8.01 23.21
CA GLY A 16 -1.25 7.75 23.51
C GLY A 16 -0.33 8.73 22.77
N LEU A 17 0.93 8.80 23.17
CA LEU A 17 1.93 9.69 22.52
C LEU A 17 2.10 9.34 21.04
N LEU A 18 2.02 8.06 20.69
CA LEU A 18 2.15 7.56 19.32
C LEU A 18 0.82 6.98 18.81
N ALA A 19 0.56 7.14 17.53
CA ALA A 19 -0.50 6.44 16.81
C ALA A 19 -0.20 4.95 16.66
N GLY A 20 1.09 4.58 16.61
CA GLY A 20 1.54 3.20 16.50
C GLY A 20 3.04 3.07 16.28
N ILE A 21 3.46 1.84 16.07
CA ILE A 21 4.82 1.49 15.66
C ILE A 21 4.71 0.69 14.37
N GLY A 22 5.26 1.24 13.30
CA GLY A 22 5.47 0.56 12.03
C GLY A 22 6.87 -0.04 11.93
N TRP A 23 7.21 -0.47 10.73
CA TRP A 23 8.52 -0.98 10.39
C TRP A 23 9.02 -0.34 9.11
N ALA A 24 10.29 0.03 9.08
CA ALA A 24 10.98 0.46 7.88
C ALA A 24 11.99 -0.63 7.45
N ASP A 25 11.84 -1.12 6.22
CA ASP A 25 12.74 -2.12 5.65
C ASP A 25 13.90 -1.40 4.94
N LEU A 26 15.06 -1.41 5.59
CA LEU A 26 16.29 -0.80 5.11
C LEU A 26 17.28 -1.87 4.64
N ALA A 27 18.25 -1.50 3.81
CA ALA A 27 19.30 -2.41 3.38
C ALA A 27 20.15 -2.95 4.56
N SER A 28 20.19 -2.23 5.68
CA SER A 28 20.85 -2.64 6.93
C SER A 28 19.99 -3.55 7.81
N GLY A 29 18.73 -3.79 7.43
CA GLY A 29 17.77 -4.59 8.20
C GLY A 29 16.51 -3.81 8.54
N ARG A 30 15.54 -4.51 9.11
CA ARG A 30 14.25 -3.98 9.53
C ARG A 30 14.38 -3.20 10.83
N VAL A 31 13.90 -1.97 10.87
CA VAL A 31 13.96 -1.10 12.06
C VAL A 31 12.56 -0.66 12.49
N PRO A 32 12.27 -0.52 13.80
CA PRO A 32 11.00 0.00 14.29
C PRO A 32 10.86 1.46 13.91
N MET A 33 9.66 1.83 13.46
CA MET A 33 9.30 3.17 13.02
C MET A 33 8.18 3.69 13.94
N PRO A 34 8.49 4.50 14.96
CA PRO A 34 7.44 5.19 15.71
C PRO A 34 6.69 6.16 14.80
N VAL A 35 5.36 6.19 14.94
CA VAL A 35 4.46 6.99 14.11
C VAL A 35 3.67 7.92 15.00
N GLY A 36 3.82 9.22 14.82
CA GLY A 36 3.01 10.23 15.47
C GLY A 36 1.59 10.27 14.90
N TRP A 37 0.65 10.87 15.63
CA TRP A 37 -0.72 11.05 15.14
C TRP A 37 -0.78 11.95 13.90
N ALA A 38 0.02 13.03 13.89
CA ALA A 38 0.11 13.90 12.72
C ALA A 38 0.67 13.17 11.49
N ASP A 39 1.64 12.28 11.67
CA ASP A 39 2.18 11.43 10.60
C ASP A 39 1.08 10.52 10.03
N ALA A 40 0.33 9.82 10.91
CA ALA A 40 -0.71 8.91 10.50
C ALA A 40 -1.86 9.62 9.76
N GLU A 41 -2.24 10.81 10.21
CA GLU A 41 -3.26 11.65 9.57
C GLU A 41 -2.78 12.14 8.19
N ALA A 42 -1.53 12.61 8.07
CA ALA A 42 -0.94 13.04 6.80
C ALA A 42 -0.82 11.89 5.80
N ASP A 43 -0.30 10.74 6.23
CA ASP A 43 -0.14 9.54 5.40
C ASP A 43 -1.50 9.04 4.88
N THR A 44 -2.53 9.04 5.75
CA THR A 44 -3.91 8.66 5.36
C THR A 44 -4.49 9.64 4.34
N ALA A 45 -4.34 10.94 4.57
CA ALA A 45 -4.86 11.98 3.67
C ALA A 45 -4.18 11.92 2.29
N TRP A 46 -2.86 11.71 2.27
CA TRP A 46 -2.11 11.54 1.03
C TRP A 46 -2.56 10.28 0.27
N ALA A 47 -2.68 9.13 0.96
CA ALA A 47 -3.16 7.90 0.35
C ALA A 47 -4.58 8.06 -0.21
N ALA A 48 -5.48 8.73 0.51
CA ALA A 48 -6.84 9.03 0.04
C ALA A 48 -6.82 9.87 -1.25
N GLY A 49 -5.94 10.87 -1.33
CA GLY A 49 -5.73 11.66 -2.54
C GLY A 49 -5.32 10.82 -3.75
N ILE A 50 -4.45 9.82 -3.58
CA ILE A 50 -4.08 8.89 -4.67
C ILE A 50 -5.24 7.94 -5.01
N LEU A 51 -5.92 7.40 -4.00
CA LEU A 51 -7.00 6.43 -4.18
C LEU A 51 -8.25 7.05 -4.84
N ALA A 52 -8.47 8.35 -4.68
CA ALA A 52 -9.52 9.07 -5.39
C ALA A 52 -9.39 8.96 -6.92
N ASP A 53 -8.17 8.81 -7.45
CA ASP A 53 -7.95 8.61 -8.90
C ASP A 53 -8.48 7.27 -9.40
N TYR A 54 -8.68 6.30 -8.51
CA TYR A 54 -9.29 5.00 -8.81
C TYR A 54 -10.82 5.04 -8.71
N ASP A 55 -11.37 6.25 -8.53
CA ASP A 55 -12.81 6.46 -8.38
C ASP A 55 -13.41 5.63 -7.23
N ILE A 56 -12.62 5.44 -6.15
CA ILE A 56 -13.09 4.75 -4.96
C ILE A 56 -14.05 5.66 -4.21
N GLY A 57 -15.24 5.15 -3.92
CA GLY A 57 -16.29 5.90 -3.26
C GLY A 57 -17.25 5.00 -2.47
N ARG A 58 -18.41 5.58 -2.16
CA ARG A 58 -19.40 4.93 -1.31
C ARG A 58 -19.90 3.62 -1.90
N GLY A 59 -19.73 2.53 -1.12
CA GLY A 59 -20.18 1.19 -1.49
C GLY A 59 -19.20 0.39 -2.33
N ASP A 60 -18.04 0.96 -2.69
CA ASP A 60 -16.99 0.22 -3.38
C ASP A 60 -16.25 -0.72 -2.43
N HIS A 61 -16.06 -1.96 -2.87
CA HIS A 61 -15.28 -2.95 -2.12
C HIS A 61 -13.81 -2.88 -2.51
N CYS A 62 -12.95 -2.77 -1.51
CA CYS A 62 -11.49 -2.87 -1.65
C CYS A 62 -10.96 -4.06 -0.84
N LEU A 63 -10.21 -4.95 -1.51
CA LEU A 63 -9.65 -6.14 -0.88
C LEU A 63 -8.16 -5.91 -0.59
N PHE A 64 -7.76 -6.06 0.67
CA PHE A 64 -6.38 -5.96 1.10
C PHE A 64 -5.76 -7.33 1.31
N VAL A 65 -4.55 -7.49 0.77
CA VAL A 65 -3.73 -8.67 0.98
C VAL A 65 -2.58 -8.27 1.91
N SER A 66 -2.75 -8.49 3.21
CA SER A 66 -1.78 -8.05 4.20
C SER A 66 -1.70 -8.98 5.40
N ALA A 67 -0.56 -9.00 6.08
CA ALA A 67 -0.37 -9.76 7.32
C ALA A 67 -0.94 -9.04 8.57
N GLY A 68 -1.55 -7.87 8.41
CA GLY A 68 -2.13 -7.07 9.49
C GLY A 68 -1.12 -6.45 10.46
N ARG A 69 0.19 -6.59 10.20
CA ARG A 69 1.27 -6.07 11.05
C ARG A 69 1.99 -4.87 10.47
N ASP A 70 1.77 -4.57 9.20
CA ASP A 70 2.46 -3.51 8.51
C ASP A 70 1.68 -2.20 8.62
N TYR A 71 2.40 -1.11 8.79
CA TYR A 71 1.83 0.22 8.98
C TYR A 71 1.03 0.69 7.75
N TRP A 72 1.61 0.56 6.57
CA TRP A 72 1.04 1.13 5.35
C TRP A 72 -0.30 0.54 4.92
N PRO A 73 -0.53 -0.79 4.97
CA PRO A 73 -1.87 -1.33 4.69
C PRO A 73 -2.95 -0.66 5.52
N ARG A 74 -2.70 -0.43 6.82
CA ARG A 74 -3.65 0.24 7.71
C ARG A 74 -3.96 1.67 7.29
N GLN A 75 -2.96 2.45 6.83
CA GLN A 75 -3.19 3.82 6.35
C GLN A 75 -4.03 3.82 5.08
N VAL A 76 -3.75 2.91 4.15
CA VAL A 76 -4.50 2.76 2.89
C VAL A 76 -5.93 2.27 3.16
N GLU A 77 -6.13 1.34 4.09
CA GLU A 77 -7.46 0.90 4.56
C GLU A 77 -8.26 2.07 5.15
N THR A 78 -7.62 2.87 6.01
CA THR A 78 -8.25 4.05 6.60
C THR A 78 -8.63 5.07 5.52
N ALA A 79 -7.77 5.26 4.51
CA ALA A 79 -8.03 6.12 3.37
C ALA A 79 -9.24 5.63 2.53
N VAL A 80 -9.34 4.32 2.24
CA VAL A 80 -10.51 3.74 1.57
C VAL A 80 -11.79 4.00 2.35
N THR A 81 -11.74 3.81 3.68
CA THR A 81 -12.90 4.05 4.54
C THR A 81 -13.30 5.53 4.57
N ALA A 82 -12.33 6.45 4.58
CA ALA A 82 -12.56 7.89 4.51
C ALA A 82 -13.23 8.31 3.19
N LEU A 83 -12.96 7.60 2.09
CA LEU A 83 -13.61 7.79 0.80
C LEU A 83 -15.03 7.16 0.72
N GLY A 84 -15.45 6.43 1.76
CA GLY A 84 -16.75 5.76 1.82
C GLY A 84 -16.77 4.33 1.26
N GLY A 85 -15.62 3.80 0.88
CA GLY A 85 -15.46 2.39 0.52
C GLY A 85 -15.51 1.47 1.74
N PHE A 86 -15.65 0.18 1.52
CA PHE A 86 -15.52 -0.83 2.56
C PHE A 86 -14.39 -1.81 2.24
N ILE A 87 -13.81 -2.40 3.28
CA ILE A 87 -12.61 -3.20 3.18
C ILE A 87 -12.88 -4.68 3.48
N GLY A 88 -12.24 -5.55 2.70
CA GLY A 88 -12.04 -6.95 3.02
C GLY A 88 -10.56 -7.24 3.17
N ASN A 89 -10.21 -8.22 4.00
CA ASN A 89 -8.82 -8.59 4.25
C ASN A 89 -8.60 -10.08 4.05
N ILE A 90 -7.48 -10.42 3.41
CA ILE A 90 -6.94 -11.78 3.35
C ILE A 90 -5.44 -11.76 3.69
N SER A 91 -4.90 -12.89 4.15
CA SER A 91 -3.47 -13.07 4.38
C SER A 91 -2.71 -13.12 3.04
N PRO A 92 -1.43 -12.71 2.98
CA PRO A 92 -0.59 -12.83 1.79
C PRO A 92 -0.16 -14.28 1.46
N ALA A 93 -0.49 -15.25 2.32
CA ALA A 93 -0.10 -16.64 2.15
C ALA A 93 -0.83 -17.33 0.98
N GLY A 94 -0.14 -18.21 0.28
CA GLY A 94 -0.66 -18.88 -0.91
C GLY A 94 -1.92 -19.71 -0.69
N TYR A 95 -2.14 -20.25 0.52
CA TYR A 95 -3.36 -21.01 0.83
C TYR A 95 -4.64 -20.15 0.85
N GLU A 96 -4.52 -18.84 0.89
CA GLU A 96 -5.64 -17.88 0.85
C GLU A 96 -6.28 -17.75 -0.55
N ASN A 97 -5.77 -18.44 -1.56
CA ASN A 97 -6.35 -18.47 -2.90
C ASN A 97 -7.83 -18.87 -2.91
N ARG A 98 -8.26 -19.74 -1.98
CA ARG A 98 -9.68 -20.12 -1.81
C ARG A 98 -10.52 -18.95 -1.32
N ARG A 99 -10.02 -18.21 -0.32
CA ARG A 99 -10.72 -17.04 0.22
C ARG A 99 -10.76 -15.90 -0.80
N LEU A 100 -9.68 -15.69 -1.52
CA LEU A 100 -9.64 -14.79 -2.67
C LEU A 100 -10.72 -15.15 -3.69
N SER A 101 -10.86 -16.44 -4.04
CA SER A 101 -11.91 -16.92 -4.95
C SER A 101 -13.32 -16.56 -4.48
N VAL A 102 -13.59 -16.67 -3.17
CA VAL A 102 -14.89 -16.29 -2.59
C VAL A 102 -15.15 -14.80 -2.79
N TYR A 103 -14.18 -13.95 -2.48
CA TYR A 103 -14.34 -12.52 -2.71
C TYR A 103 -14.58 -12.21 -4.19
N LEU A 104 -13.76 -12.73 -5.09
CA LEU A 104 -13.86 -12.45 -6.52
C LEU A 104 -15.22 -12.86 -7.12
N ARG A 105 -15.84 -13.93 -6.60
CA ARG A 105 -17.14 -14.43 -7.11
C ARG A 105 -18.35 -13.74 -6.50
N PHE A 106 -18.34 -13.51 -5.20
CA PHE A 106 -19.55 -13.11 -4.47
C PHE A 106 -19.52 -11.66 -3.99
N LEU A 107 -18.34 -11.07 -3.91
CA LEU A 107 -18.14 -9.69 -3.48
C LEU A 107 -16.99 -9.07 -4.28
N PRO A 108 -17.12 -8.96 -5.61
CA PRO A 108 -16.02 -8.56 -6.48
C PRO A 108 -15.45 -7.19 -6.06
N PRO A 109 -14.13 -7.12 -5.77
CA PRO A 109 -13.51 -5.87 -5.38
C PRO A 109 -13.31 -4.96 -6.60
N LYS A 110 -13.47 -3.65 -6.40
CA LYS A 110 -13.06 -2.61 -7.36
C LYS A 110 -11.55 -2.43 -7.36
N LEU A 111 -10.93 -2.62 -6.20
CA LEU A 111 -9.49 -2.49 -6.00
C LEU A 111 -8.96 -3.65 -5.15
N ILE A 112 -7.86 -4.26 -5.58
CA ILE A 112 -7.06 -5.16 -4.71
C ILE A 112 -5.73 -4.48 -4.42
N VAL A 113 -5.29 -4.51 -3.15
CA VAL A 113 -4.03 -3.89 -2.72
C VAL A 113 -3.12 -4.91 -2.03
N GLY A 114 -1.86 -4.97 -2.47
CA GLY A 114 -0.82 -5.73 -1.78
C GLY A 114 -0.74 -7.20 -2.19
N LEU A 115 -1.27 -7.60 -3.36
CA LEU A 115 -1.21 -9.00 -3.80
C LEU A 115 0.24 -9.49 -3.80
N SER A 116 0.51 -10.51 -2.97
CA SER A 116 1.85 -11.04 -2.73
C SER A 116 2.33 -11.96 -3.85
N GLU A 117 3.65 -12.20 -3.92
CA GLU A 117 4.28 -13.15 -4.82
C GLU A 117 3.70 -14.56 -4.62
N GLU A 118 3.66 -15.05 -3.38
CA GLU A 118 3.17 -16.38 -3.03
C GLU A 118 1.71 -16.58 -3.46
N LEU A 119 0.85 -15.59 -3.22
CA LEU A 119 -0.55 -15.67 -3.64
C LEU A 119 -0.68 -15.58 -5.16
N ALA A 120 0.12 -14.74 -5.83
CA ALA A 120 0.15 -14.66 -7.30
C ALA A 120 0.54 -15.99 -7.94
N GLU A 121 1.57 -16.66 -7.42
CA GLU A 121 1.98 -18.00 -7.90
C GLU A 121 0.85 -19.03 -7.78
N GLN A 122 0.07 -18.99 -6.71
CA GLN A 122 -1.08 -19.89 -6.58
C GLN A 122 -2.21 -19.53 -7.54
N VAL A 123 -2.52 -18.24 -7.68
CA VAL A 123 -3.58 -17.76 -8.60
C VAL A 123 -3.31 -18.20 -10.04
N VAL A 124 -2.08 -18.03 -10.53
CA VAL A 124 -1.74 -18.32 -11.93
C VAL A 124 -1.80 -19.80 -12.30
N ARG A 125 -1.88 -20.69 -11.32
CA ARG A 125 -2.07 -22.16 -11.52
C ARG A 125 -3.53 -22.53 -11.80
N HIS A 126 -4.48 -21.60 -11.60
CA HIS A 126 -5.92 -21.86 -11.72
C HIS A 126 -6.53 -20.90 -12.73
N ASP A 127 -6.88 -21.40 -13.94
CA ASP A 127 -7.41 -20.60 -15.04
C ASP A 127 -8.67 -19.81 -14.65
N GLU A 128 -9.52 -20.39 -13.80
CA GLU A 128 -10.72 -19.73 -13.29
C GLU A 128 -10.37 -18.49 -12.44
N LEU A 129 -9.38 -18.60 -11.53
CA LEU A 129 -8.93 -17.46 -10.72
C LEU A 129 -8.27 -16.38 -11.58
N VAL A 130 -7.52 -16.78 -12.59
CA VAL A 130 -6.95 -15.86 -13.59
C VAL A 130 -8.05 -15.09 -14.31
N ALA A 131 -9.12 -15.77 -14.74
CA ALA A 131 -10.26 -15.13 -15.41
C ALA A 131 -10.98 -14.13 -14.49
N LEU A 132 -11.23 -14.53 -13.24
CA LEU A 132 -11.87 -13.66 -12.24
C LEU A 132 -10.98 -12.43 -11.92
N LEU A 133 -9.67 -12.62 -11.75
CA LEU A 133 -8.77 -11.54 -11.39
C LEU A 133 -8.57 -10.52 -12.54
N ARG A 134 -8.65 -10.96 -13.80
CA ARG A 134 -8.68 -10.07 -14.96
C ARG A 134 -9.91 -9.14 -14.97
N GLY A 135 -10.98 -9.56 -14.32
CA GLY A 135 -12.21 -8.74 -14.19
C GLY A 135 -12.13 -7.67 -13.11
N VAL A 136 -11.07 -7.66 -12.27
CA VAL A 136 -10.87 -6.64 -11.24
C VAL A 136 -10.38 -5.35 -11.91
N PRO A 137 -11.08 -4.21 -11.73
CA PRO A 137 -10.71 -2.96 -12.39
C PRO A 137 -9.31 -2.48 -12.05
N HIS A 138 -8.91 -2.61 -10.79
CA HIS A 138 -7.62 -2.12 -10.32
C HIS A 138 -6.91 -3.14 -9.43
N LEU A 139 -5.66 -3.45 -9.78
CA LEU A 139 -4.84 -4.41 -9.05
C LEU A 139 -3.48 -3.79 -8.72
N LEU A 140 -3.23 -3.61 -7.43
CA LEU A 140 -1.95 -3.19 -6.88
C LEU A 140 -1.28 -4.39 -6.23
N ALA A 141 -0.15 -4.81 -6.78
CA ALA A 141 0.58 -5.99 -6.32
C ALA A 141 1.97 -5.61 -5.80
N LEU A 142 2.53 -6.44 -4.96
CA LEU A 142 3.94 -6.29 -4.57
C LEU A 142 4.84 -6.47 -5.81
N PRO A 143 6.01 -5.82 -5.88
CA PRO A 143 6.84 -5.81 -7.08
C PRO A 143 7.16 -7.20 -7.66
N ALA A 144 7.43 -8.20 -6.80
CA ALA A 144 7.71 -9.56 -7.22
C ALA A 144 6.50 -10.29 -7.84
N ALA A 145 5.27 -9.92 -7.46
CA ALA A 145 4.05 -10.51 -8.01
C ALA A 145 3.71 -9.98 -9.42
N VAL A 146 4.11 -8.76 -9.74
CA VAL A 146 3.75 -8.10 -11.02
C VAL A 146 4.17 -8.91 -12.26
N PRO A 147 5.42 -9.40 -12.40
CA PRO A 147 5.82 -10.19 -13.56
C PRO A 147 5.09 -11.53 -13.64
N ILE A 148 4.76 -12.15 -12.51
CA ILE A 148 4.00 -13.42 -12.45
C ILE A 148 2.60 -13.22 -13.04
N LEU A 149 1.92 -12.16 -12.61
CA LEU A 149 0.59 -11.78 -13.10
C LEU A 149 0.61 -11.41 -14.58
N ALA A 150 1.59 -10.61 -15.00
CA ALA A 150 1.78 -10.20 -16.39
C ALA A 150 1.96 -11.41 -17.32
N GLY A 151 2.66 -12.45 -16.89
CA GLY A 151 2.83 -13.72 -17.62
C GLY A 151 1.51 -14.45 -17.93
N ARG A 152 0.43 -14.11 -17.22
CA ARG A 152 -0.93 -14.63 -17.45
C ARG A 152 -1.88 -13.55 -17.99
N GLY A 153 -1.37 -12.43 -18.48
CA GLY A 153 -2.16 -11.33 -19.04
C GLY A 153 -3.05 -10.62 -18.02
N ILE A 154 -2.62 -10.60 -16.73
CA ILE A 154 -3.27 -9.84 -15.66
C ILE A 154 -2.49 -8.54 -15.49
N ALA A 155 -3.16 -7.41 -15.73
CA ALA A 155 -2.55 -6.09 -15.54
C ALA A 155 -2.50 -5.75 -14.03
N ALA A 156 -1.32 -5.42 -13.53
CA ALA A 156 -1.11 -5.01 -12.15
C ALA A 156 -0.08 -3.87 -12.08
N LYS A 157 -0.27 -2.94 -11.15
CA LYS A 157 0.70 -1.89 -10.82
C LYS A 157 1.45 -2.25 -9.55
N ALA A 158 2.72 -1.89 -9.48
CA ALA A 158 3.54 -2.18 -8.30
C ALA A 158 3.25 -1.21 -7.16
N VAL A 159 3.01 -1.72 -5.96
CA VAL A 159 2.92 -0.99 -4.70
C VAL A 159 3.94 -1.56 -3.72
N ALA A 160 4.67 -0.72 -3.00
CA ALA A 160 5.63 -1.19 -1.99
C ALA A 160 5.94 -0.14 -0.94
N ALA A 161 6.36 -0.60 0.25
CA ALA A 161 7.10 0.23 1.17
C ALA A 161 8.55 0.40 0.66
N VAL A 162 9.04 1.63 0.65
CA VAL A 162 10.41 2.01 0.29
C VAL A 162 11.07 2.62 1.51
N GLY A 163 11.68 1.78 2.35
CA GLY A 163 12.06 2.17 3.70
C GLY A 163 10.84 2.60 4.53
N PRO A 164 10.80 3.83 5.06
CA PRO A 164 9.67 4.35 5.82
C PRO A 164 8.51 4.87 4.95
N ALA A 165 8.73 5.08 3.65
CA ALA A 165 7.76 5.66 2.74
C ALA A 165 6.90 4.60 2.04
N LEU A 166 5.64 4.94 1.70
CA LEU A 166 4.84 4.17 0.76
C LEU A 166 5.04 4.71 -0.65
N ALA A 167 5.28 3.81 -1.59
CA ALA A 167 5.18 4.08 -3.01
C ALA A 167 3.85 3.51 -3.52
N LEU A 168 2.88 4.39 -3.80
CA LEU A 168 1.52 4.04 -4.20
C LEU A 168 1.28 4.53 -5.64
N PRO A 169 0.95 3.63 -6.60
CA PRO A 169 0.71 4.04 -7.97
C PRO A 169 -0.60 4.83 -8.08
N CYS A 170 -0.68 5.79 -9.00
CA CYS A 170 -1.91 6.45 -9.40
C CYS A 170 -2.64 5.68 -10.51
N ALA A 171 -3.92 5.97 -10.74
CA ALA A 171 -4.69 5.30 -11.79
C ALA A 171 -4.16 5.62 -13.20
N GLY A 172 -3.73 6.86 -13.45
CA GLY A 172 -3.40 7.35 -14.79
C GLY A 172 -1.98 7.07 -15.29
N GLY A 173 -1.06 6.55 -14.45
CA GLY A 173 0.35 6.37 -14.83
C GLY A 173 0.95 5.03 -14.39
N ASP A 174 2.16 4.74 -14.87
CA ASP A 174 2.89 3.49 -14.56
C ASP A 174 3.82 3.62 -13.34
N GLY A 175 4.04 4.82 -12.85
CA GLY A 175 4.90 5.09 -11.69
C GLY A 175 4.16 5.05 -10.37
N ALA A 176 4.88 4.70 -9.30
CA ALA A 176 4.39 4.77 -7.93
C ALA A 176 4.86 6.09 -7.29
N HIS A 177 3.93 6.84 -6.75
CA HIS A 177 4.19 8.12 -6.10
C HIS A 177 4.61 7.91 -4.64
N VAL A 178 5.47 8.79 -4.16
CA VAL A 178 5.80 8.95 -2.75
C VAL A 178 5.37 10.35 -2.31
N ASP A 179 4.88 10.48 -1.07
CA ASP A 179 4.54 11.80 -0.52
C ASP A 179 5.80 12.68 -0.39
N GLY A 180 6.00 13.58 -1.36
CA GLY A 180 7.14 14.48 -1.40
C GLY A 180 7.15 15.54 -0.29
N SER A 181 6.04 15.74 0.42
CA SER A 181 5.98 16.63 1.59
C SER A 181 6.56 15.96 2.85
N GLN A 182 6.51 14.64 2.91
CA GLN A 182 6.93 13.82 4.05
C GLN A 182 8.25 13.09 3.81
N PHE A 183 8.59 12.81 2.55
CA PHE A 183 9.78 12.02 2.21
C PHE A 183 10.50 12.60 0.98
N SER A 184 11.81 12.66 1.04
CA SER A 184 12.63 12.80 -0.15
C SER A 184 13.27 11.47 -0.51
N VAL A 185 13.29 11.18 -1.81
CA VAL A 185 13.87 9.93 -2.36
C VAL A 185 14.93 10.30 -3.38
N ALA A 186 16.11 9.70 -3.23
CA ALA A 186 17.22 9.82 -4.17
C ALA A 186 17.63 8.43 -4.67
N GLN A 187 17.96 8.32 -5.94
CA GLN A 187 18.54 7.10 -6.50
C GLN A 187 20.06 7.17 -6.41
N LEU A 188 20.69 6.12 -5.90
CA LEU A 188 22.16 6.06 -5.86
C LEU A 188 22.74 5.86 -7.27
N PRO A 189 23.83 6.56 -7.62
CA PRO A 189 24.43 6.49 -8.95
C PRO A 189 24.71 5.04 -9.40
N GLY A 190 24.36 4.71 -10.64
CA GLY A 190 24.64 3.43 -11.26
C GLY A 190 23.94 2.21 -10.63
N SER A 191 22.94 2.43 -9.77
CA SER A 191 22.24 1.35 -9.09
C SER A 191 20.72 1.56 -9.06
N ARG A 192 19.97 0.53 -8.67
CA ARG A 192 18.54 0.60 -8.36
C ARG A 192 18.27 0.80 -6.87
N THR A 193 19.30 1.17 -6.11
CA THR A 193 19.15 1.44 -4.68
C THR A 193 18.59 2.84 -4.48
N LEU A 194 17.52 2.92 -3.71
CA LEU A 194 16.89 4.18 -3.30
C LEU A 194 17.36 4.56 -1.90
N ALA A 195 17.67 5.83 -1.71
CA ALA A 195 17.94 6.42 -0.41
C ALA A 195 16.74 7.29 -0.03
N VAL A 196 16.25 7.12 1.19
CA VAL A 196 15.08 7.85 1.71
C VAL A 196 15.46 8.71 2.89
N THR A 197 14.96 9.94 2.92
CA THR A 197 15.05 10.88 4.02
C THR A 197 13.65 11.27 4.43
N THR A 198 13.35 11.25 5.72
CA THR A 198 12.08 11.76 6.27
C THR A 198 12.14 13.27 6.46
N SER A 199 11.00 13.95 6.35
CA SER A 199 10.91 15.37 6.70
C SER A 199 11.21 15.58 8.20
N ALA A 200 11.66 16.77 8.56
CA ALA A 200 12.00 17.11 9.96
C ALA A 200 10.80 17.09 10.91
N ASN A 201 9.57 17.09 10.36
CA ASN A 201 8.34 17.13 11.15
C ASN A 201 7.81 15.74 11.52
N ARG A 202 8.39 14.66 10.99
CA ARG A 202 7.97 13.30 11.34
C ARG A 202 8.57 12.84 12.66
N GLU A 203 7.82 11.99 13.36
CA GLU A 203 8.31 11.37 14.60
C GLU A 203 9.52 10.46 14.34
N PHE A 204 9.48 9.69 13.27
CA PHE A 204 10.61 8.85 12.84
C PHE A 204 11.56 9.63 11.93
N GLN A 205 12.80 9.88 12.43
CA GLN A 205 13.82 10.59 11.68
C GLN A 205 14.78 9.64 10.98
N LEU A 206 14.96 9.85 9.69
CA LEU A 206 15.86 9.07 8.83
C LEU A 206 16.52 10.00 7.80
N ALA A 207 17.84 9.90 7.67
CA ALA A 207 18.59 10.73 6.73
C ALA A 207 19.34 9.85 5.71
N GLY A 208 18.95 9.92 4.44
CA GLY A 208 19.64 9.27 3.31
C GLY A 208 19.83 7.76 3.45
N SER A 209 18.98 7.08 4.20
CA SER A 209 19.12 5.64 4.45
C SER A 209 18.67 4.82 3.25
N ARG A 210 19.43 3.77 2.94
CA ARG A 210 19.16 2.88 1.82
C ARG A 210 17.94 2.01 2.12
N ALA A 211 16.93 2.08 1.27
CA ALA A 211 15.78 1.18 1.32
C ALA A 211 16.15 -0.24 0.89
N ALA A 212 15.50 -1.25 1.45
CA ALA A 212 15.63 -2.63 1.01
C ALA A 212 14.96 -2.86 -0.37
N THR A 213 13.87 -2.15 -0.63
CA THR A 213 13.13 -2.25 -1.90
C THR A 213 13.88 -1.54 -3.02
N PRO A 214 14.27 -2.25 -4.10
CA PRO A 214 14.91 -1.63 -5.25
C PRO A 214 13.90 -0.86 -6.09
N GLY A 215 14.36 0.20 -6.74
CA GLY A 215 13.54 1.00 -7.65
C GLY A 215 14.39 2.00 -8.42
N SER A 216 13.75 2.73 -9.32
CA SER A 216 14.38 3.82 -10.06
C SER A 216 13.49 5.05 -10.03
N LEU A 217 14.10 6.24 -9.89
CA LEU A 217 13.38 7.49 -10.02
C LEU A 217 12.98 7.72 -11.48
N LEU A 218 11.73 8.13 -11.66
CA LEU A 218 11.20 8.60 -12.94
C LEU A 218 11.20 10.13 -12.96
N THR A 219 11.27 10.70 -14.16
CA THR A 219 11.26 12.17 -14.35
C THR A 219 9.91 12.83 -14.06
N GLY A 220 8.85 12.02 -13.93
CA GLY A 220 7.49 12.47 -13.63
C GLY A 220 6.45 11.39 -13.90
N CYS A 221 5.19 11.77 -13.75
CA CYS A 221 4.02 10.96 -14.08
C CYS A 221 3.01 11.83 -14.86
N ASP A 222 2.34 11.24 -15.84
CA ASP A 222 1.33 11.92 -16.65
C ASP A 222 0.11 12.42 -15.85
N CYS A 223 -0.05 11.94 -14.62
CA CYS A 223 -1.10 12.44 -13.71
C CYS A 223 -0.84 13.86 -13.18
N GLY A 224 0.35 14.42 -13.38
CA GLY A 224 0.72 15.77 -12.96
C GLY A 224 0.90 15.97 -11.45
N ARG A 225 0.81 14.92 -10.63
CA ARG A 225 1.02 15.02 -9.19
C ARG A 225 2.47 15.34 -8.86
N PRO A 226 2.71 16.28 -7.91
CA PRO A 226 4.06 16.60 -7.47
C PRO A 226 4.67 15.48 -6.62
N GLY A 227 6.00 15.47 -6.51
CA GLY A 227 6.74 14.56 -5.66
C GLY A 227 7.49 13.46 -6.41
N PRO A 228 8.25 12.63 -5.68
CA PRO A 228 9.00 11.53 -6.27
C PRO A 228 8.08 10.49 -6.91
N VAL A 229 8.45 10.04 -8.10
CA VAL A 229 7.77 8.96 -8.83
C VAL A 229 8.77 7.83 -9.05
N LEU A 230 8.39 6.61 -8.74
CA LEU A 230 9.25 5.45 -8.74
C LEU A 230 8.78 4.40 -9.76
N SER A 231 9.73 3.79 -10.47
CA SER A 231 9.54 2.48 -11.10
C SER A 231 10.01 1.41 -10.14
N LEU A 232 9.12 0.50 -9.78
CA LEU A 232 9.35 -0.63 -8.86
C LEU A 232 9.46 -1.98 -9.59
N ARG A 233 9.75 -1.95 -10.89
CA ARG A 233 9.90 -3.15 -11.77
C ARG A 233 11.30 -3.72 -11.70
#